data_d1374dfe324ebb68055015065cd7b1a6
#
_entry.id   d1374dfe324ebb68055015065cd7b1a6
#
_cell.length_a   1.000
_cell.length_b   1.000
_cell.length_c   1.000
_cell.angle_alpha   90.00
_cell.angle_beta   90.00
_cell.angle_gamma   90.00
#
_symmetry.space_group_name_H-M   'P 1'
#
loop_
_entity.id
_entity.type
_entity.pdbx_description
1 polymer ?
#
loop_
_entity_poly.entity_id
_entity_poly.type
_entity_poly.pdbx_seq_one_letter_code
_entity_poly.pdbx_strand_id
1 'polypeptide(L)'
;PTGSGKTTTLYSALSELNEPDDKIITTEDPIEYDIEGIVQVPIDSDIDVTFAAALRAILRQDPDRILVGEIRDVETAEIAIQAALTGHMVFSTLHTNDSPATVTRLRDMGVQPFLITATVEAILAQRLVRRICGECKEEYVPDAETLADLELTSDQVAGKSFFRGRGCDKCSGSGYKGRLGLYELLVMTDELRDLVVRNASTEEIRDLARKAGMVTLRDSGMENMFLGHTTADEVIRETILEA
;
A
#
# COMPACT_ATOMS: atom_id res chain seq x y z
N PRO A 1 -4.84 -3.11 3.87
CA PRO A 1 -6.16 -3.28 4.51
C PRO A 1 -7.14 -2.17 4.12
N THR A 2 -8.41 -2.36 4.46
CA THR A 2 -9.44 -1.34 4.25
C THR A 2 -9.10 -0.08 5.05
N GLY A 3 -9.35 1.09 4.46
CA GLY A 3 -9.09 2.37 5.13
C GLY A 3 -7.62 2.83 5.12
N SER A 4 -6.71 2.09 4.49
CA SER A 4 -5.29 2.50 4.40
C SER A 4 -5.02 3.61 3.37
N GLY A 5 -6.03 4.04 2.60
CA GLY A 5 -5.90 5.12 1.61
C GLY A 5 -5.47 4.67 0.22
N LYS A 6 -5.56 3.37 -0.12
CA LYS A 6 -5.16 2.82 -1.44
C LYS A 6 -5.82 3.54 -2.61
N THR A 7 -7.16 3.70 -2.57
CA THR A 7 -7.92 4.37 -3.63
C THR A 7 -7.43 5.80 -3.85
N THR A 8 -7.20 6.56 -2.77
CA THR A 8 -6.68 7.94 -2.87
C THR A 8 -5.31 7.98 -3.54
N THR A 9 -4.41 7.07 -3.17
CA THR A 9 -3.07 6.98 -3.78
C THR A 9 -3.14 6.57 -5.25
N LEU A 10 -3.97 5.58 -5.59
CA LEU A 10 -4.17 5.15 -6.97
C LEU A 10 -4.78 6.25 -7.83
N TYR A 11 -5.80 6.94 -7.33
CA TYR A 11 -6.43 8.05 -8.05
C TYR A 11 -5.46 9.22 -8.26
N SER A 12 -4.61 9.51 -7.27
CA SER A 12 -3.54 10.52 -7.43
C SER A 12 -2.56 10.11 -8.51
N ALA A 13 -2.12 8.84 -8.53
CA ALA A 13 -1.22 8.33 -9.57
C ALA A 13 -1.88 8.36 -10.95
N LEU A 14 -3.14 7.93 -11.08
CA LEU A 14 -3.87 8.00 -12.34
C LEU A 14 -4.05 9.43 -12.82
N SER A 15 -4.32 10.38 -11.92
CA SER A 15 -4.47 11.80 -12.27
C SER A 15 -3.15 12.41 -12.78
N GLU A 16 -2.01 12.01 -12.23
CA GLU A 16 -0.69 12.44 -12.72
C GLU A 16 -0.32 11.81 -14.08
N LEU A 17 -0.83 10.60 -14.35
CA LEU A 17 -0.57 9.85 -15.57
C LEU A 17 -1.62 10.11 -16.66
N ASN A 18 -2.65 10.89 -16.38
CA ASN A 18 -3.79 11.14 -17.27
C ASN A 18 -3.42 12.21 -18.31
N GLU A 19 -2.76 11.79 -19.36
CA GLU A 19 -2.38 12.63 -20.48
C GLU A 19 -3.41 12.53 -21.64
N PRO A 20 -3.56 13.55 -22.48
CA PRO A 20 -4.58 13.56 -23.55
C PRO A 20 -4.47 12.39 -24.53
N ASP A 21 -3.26 11.87 -24.74
CA ASP A 21 -2.97 10.79 -25.69
C ASP A 21 -3.04 9.40 -25.04
N ASP A 22 -3.23 9.31 -23.71
CA ASP A 22 -3.29 8.08 -22.95
C ASP A 22 -4.73 7.67 -22.63
N LYS A 23 -5.09 6.46 -22.95
CA LYS A 23 -6.40 5.88 -22.63
C LYS A 23 -6.33 5.09 -21.33
N ILE A 24 -6.86 5.67 -20.27
CA ILE A 24 -6.93 5.05 -18.95
C ILE A 24 -8.33 4.48 -18.74
N ILE A 25 -8.41 3.19 -18.39
CA ILE A 25 -9.68 2.53 -18.07
C ILE A 25 -9.56 1.86 -16.71
N THR A 26 -10.56 2.06 -15.85
CA THR A 26 -10.61 1.43 -14.52
C THR A 26 -11.78 0.46 -14.41
N THR A 27 -11.68 -0.48 -13.48
CA THR A 27 -12.80 -1.31 -13.02
C THR A 27 -12.81 -1.31 -11.51
N GLU A 28 -13.93 -0.90 -10.87
CA GLU A 28 -13.99 -0.52 -9.47
C GLU A 28 -15.28 -0.98 -8.77
N ASP A 29 -15.18 -1.23 -7.45
CA ASP A 29 -16.29 -1.69 -6.61
C ASP A 29 -16.25 -1.00 -5.22
N PRO A 30 -16.94 0.14 -5.06
CA PRO A 30 -17.53 1.04 -6.08
C PRO A 30 -16.52 2.07 -6.64
N ILE A 31 -16.96 2.88 -7.61
CA ILE A 31 -16.27 4.13 -7.99
C ILE A 31 -16.48 5.14 -6.85
N GLU A 32 -15.39 5.67 -6.30
CA GLU A 32 -15.44 6.63 -5.18
C GLU A 32 -15.84 8.03 -5.64
N TYR A 33 -15.29 8.48 -6.76
CA TYR A 33 -15.65 9.72 -7.46
C TYR A 33 -15.14 9.70 -8.90
N ASP A 34 -15.78 10.49 -9.76
CA ASP A 34 -15.42 10.56 -11.17
C ASP A 34 -14.10 11.32 -11.36
N ILE A 35 -13.25 10.82 -12.27
CA ILE A 35 -12.01 11.46 -12.69
C ILE A 35 -12.17 11.84 -14.16
N GLU A 36 -12.08 13.14 -14.47
CA GLU A 36 -12.17 13.62 -15.84
C GLU A 36 -11.08 13.00 -16.72
N GLY A 37 -11.45 12.54 -17.92
CA GLY A 37 -10.53 11.91 -18.87
C GLY A 37 -10.29 10.41 -18.65
N ILE A 38 -10.82 9.82 -17.60
CA ILE A 38 -10.69 8.38 -17.29
C ILE A 38 -12.04 7.67 -17.49
N VAL A 39 -12.01 6.53 -18.16
CA VAL A 39 -13.21 5.68 -18.30
C VAL A 39 -13.29 4.75 -17.10
N GLN A 40 -14.24 5.00 -16.21
CA GLN A 40 -14.43 4.21 -14.98
C GLN A 40 -15.62 3.24 -15.15
N VAL A 41 -15.37 1.95 -14.98
CA VAL A 41 -16.36 0.88 -15.13
C VAL A 41 -16.74 0.34 -13.75
N PRO A 42 -17.98 0.54 -13.28
CA PRO A 42 -18.42 -0.02 -12.02
C PRO A 42 -18.62 -1.53 -12.14
N ILE A 43 -18.24 -2.28 -11.12
CA ILE A 43 -18.55 -3.69 -10.96
C ILE A 43 -19.97 -3.83 -10.44
N ASP A 44 -20.71 -4.79 -11.00
CA ASP A 44 -22.05 -5.17 -10.57
C ASP A 44 -22.24 -6.69 -10.75
N SER A 45 -22.01 -7.42 -9.68
CA SER A 45 -22.08 -8.89 -9.68
C SER A 45 -23.50 -9.43 -9.91
N ASP A 46 -24.55 -8.61 -9.66
CA ASP A 46 -25.94 -9.02 -9.85
C ASP A 46 -26.30 -9.19 -11.33
N ILE A 47 -25.53 -8.54 -12.21
CA ILE A 47 -25.68 -8.65 -13.67
C ILE A 47 -24.44 -9.21 -14.35
N ASP A 48 -23.66 -10.03 -13.64
CA ASP A 48 -22.46 -10.71 -14.14
C ASP A 48 -21.33 -9.76 -14.62
N VAL A 49 -21.33 -8.50 -14.24
CA VAL A 49 -20.21 -7.57 -14.47
C VAL A 49 -19.18 -7.74 -13.35
N THR A 50 -18.37 -8.78 -13.46
CA THR A 50 -17.27 -9.07 -12.52
C THR A 50 -15.97 -8.39 -12.93
N PHE A 51 -14.97 -8.32 -12.01
CA PHE A 51 -13.63 -7.82 -12.35
C PHE A 51 -13.01 -8.54 -13.55
N ALA A 52 -13.09 -9.87 -13.59
CA ALA A 52 -12.59 -10.68 -14.69
C ALA A 52 -13.32 -10.39 -16.02
N ALA A 53 -14.66 -10.31 -15.99
CA ALA A 53 -15.45 -10.02 -17.19
C ALA A 53 -15.19 -8.60 -17.72
N ALA A 54 -15.17 -7.60 -16.84
CA ALA A 54 -14.88 -6.22 -17.19
C ALA A 54 -13.46 -6.09 -17.77
N LEU A 55 -12.46 -6.68 -17.13
CA LEU A 55 -11.07 -6.61 -17.59
C LEU A 55 -10.88 -7.24 -18.98
N ARG A 56 -11.54 -8.39 -19.28
CA ARG A 56 -11.54 -8.97 -20.64
C ARG A 56 -12.16 -8.03 -21.68
N ALA A 57 -13.18 -7.27 -21.31
CA ALA A 57 -13.79 -6.28 -22.20
C ALA A 57 -12.89 -5.07 -22.41
N ILE A 58 -12.26 -4.58 -21.33
CA ILE A 58 -11.32 -3.45 -21.33
C ILE A 58 -10.15 -3.71 -22.27
N LEU A 59 -9.58 -4.91 -22.28
CA LEU A 59 -8.44 -5.29 -23.16
C LEU A 59 -8.77 -5.21 -24.66
N ARG A 60 -10.03 -5.12 -25.03
CA ARG A 60 -10.47 -4.92 -26.44
C ARG A 60 -10.82 -3.47 -26.78
N GLN A 61 -10.52 -2.56 -25.84
CA GLN A 61 -10.77 -1.14 -25.99
C GLN A 61 -9.50 -0.32 -26.23
N ASP A 62 -8.38 -0.98 -26.56
CA ASP A 62 -7.05 -0.37 -26.73
C ASP A 62 -6.69 0.58 -25.58
N PRO A 63 -6.64 0.09 -24.32
CA PRO A 63 -6.19 0.91 -23.20
C PRO A 63 -4.66 1.01 -23.19
N ASP A 64 -4.12 2.13 -22.71
CA ASP A 64 -2.70 2.26 -22.40
C ASP A 64 -2.44 1.88 -20.93
N ARG A 65 -3.33 2.29 -20.05
CA ARG A 65 -3.25 2.02 -18.60
C ARG A 65 -4.58 1.46 -18.09
N ILE A 66 -4.48 0.50 -17.21
CA ILE A 66 -5.61 -0.20 -16.62
C ILE A 66 -5.50 -0.14 -15.10
N LEU A 67 -6.60 0.21 -14.41
CA LEU A 67 -6.74 -0.02 -12.98
C LEU A 67 -7.75 -1.13 -12.75
N VAL A 68 -7.31 -2.22 -12.13
CA VAL A 68 -8.19 -3.25 -11.56
C VAL A 68 -8.34 -2.93 -10.08
N GLY A 69 -9.51 -2.49 -9.66
CA GLY A 69 -9.75 -2.01 -8.29
C GLY A 69 -9.19 -2.94 -7.22
N GLU A 70 -9.43 -4.24 -7.37
CA GLU A 70 -8.77 -5.25 -6.54
C GLU A 70 -8.71 -6.62 -7.25
N ILE A 71 -7.72 -7.43 -6.86
CA ILE A 71 -7.58 -8.82 -7.28
C ILE A 71 -7.96 -9.72 -6.09
N ARG A 72 -9.07 -10.47 -6.23
CA ARG A 72 -9.58 -11.39 -5.20
C ARG A 72 -9.37 -12.85 -5.56
N ASP A 73 -9.21 -13.17 -6.84
CA ASP A 73 -9.20 -14.52 -7.39
C ASP A 73 -8.11 -14.68 -8.47
N VAL A 74 -7.79 -15.95 -8.76
CA VAL A 74 -6.76 -16.30 -9.73
C VAL A 74 -7.15 -15.88 -11.15
N GLU A 75 -8.42 -15.96 -11.52
CA GLU A 75 -8.89 -15.61 -12.86
C GLU A 75 -8.61 -14.12 -13.18
N THR A 76 -8.97 -13.22 -12.26
CA THR A 76 -8.68 -11.79 -12.38
C THR A 76 -7.18 -11.54 -12.42
N ALA A 77 -6.41 -12.23 -11.56
CA ALA A 77 -4.95 -12.12 -11.52
C ALA A 77 -4.31 -12.52 -12.86
N GLU A 78 -4.71 -13.65 -13.43
CA GLU A 78 -4.18 -14.15 -14.71
C GLU A 78 -4.47 -13.18 -15.87
N ILE A 79 -5.67 -12.61 -15.94
CA ILE A 79 -6.02 -11.64 -16.99
C ILE A 79 -5.20 -10.35 -16.82
N ALA A 80 -5.03 -9.85 -15.60
CA ALA A 80 -4.21 -8.68 -15.32
C ALA A 80 -2.73 -8.90 -15.70
N ILE A 81 -2.20 -10.08 -15.40
CA ILE A 81 -0.85 -10.50 -15.78
C ILE A 81 -0.70 -10.60 -17.30
N GLN A 82 -1.69 -11.20 -18.01
CA GLN A 82 -1.68 -11.25 -19.47
C GLN A 82 -1.68 -9.86 -20.09
N ALA A 83 -2.46 -8.92 -19.53
CA ALA A 83 -2.44 -7.53 -19.94
C ALA A 83 -1.04 -6.92 -19.79
N ALA A 84 -0.38 -7.11 -18.64
CA ALA A 84 0.96 -6.62 -18.38
C ALA A 84 2.00 -7.24 -19.34
N LEU A 85 1.91 -8.55 -19.63
CA LEU A 85 2.79 -9.23 -20.61
C LEU A 85 2.63 -8.69 -22.03
N THR A 86 1.48 -8.13 -22.39
CA THR A 86 1.23 -7.53 -23.70
C THR A 86 1.55 -6.04 -23.76
N GLY A 87 2.16 -5.48 -22.70
CA GLY A 87 2.72 -4.13 -22.68
C GLY A 87 1.85 -3.07 -22.00
N HIS A 88 0.68 -3.43 -21.46
CA HIS A 88 -0.16 -2.50 -20.73
C HIS A 88 0.40 -2.23 -19.32
N MET A 89 0.32 -0.99 -18.87
CA MET A 89 0.55 -0.66 -17.46
C MET A 89 -0.70 -1.02 -16.63
N VAL A 90 -0.55 -1.95 -15.69
CA VAL A 90 -1.67 -2.42 -14.88
C VAL A 90 -1.45 -2.05 -13.41
N PHE A 91 -2.37 -1.30 -12.83
CA PHE A 91 -2.47 -1.02 -11.41
C PHE A 91 -3.53 -1.90 -10.77
N SER A 92 -3.28 -2.35 -9.55
CA SER A 92 -4.29 -3.08 -8.79
C SER A 92 -4.04 -3.01 -7.30
N THR A 93 -4.99 -3.51 -6.50
CA THR A 93 -4.82 -3.70 -5.07
C THR A 93 -4.99 -5.15 -4.65
N LEU A 94 -4.29 -5.52 -3.59
CA LEU A 94 -4.48 -6.77 -2.86
C LEU A 94 -4.65 -6.49 -1.37
N HIS A 95 -5.30 -7.42 -0.66
CA HIS A 95 -5.45 -7.35 0.78
C HIS A 95 -4.33 -8.13 1.46
N THR A 96 -3.22 -7.45 1.76
CA THR A 96 -2.05 -7.99 2.48
C THR A 96 -1.60 -7.00 3.54
N ASN A 97 -0.80 -7.45 4.48
CA ASN A 97 -0.33 -6.61 5.59
C ASN A 97 0.90 -5.78 5.23
N ASP A 98 1.77 -6.30 4.38
CA ASP A 98 2.99 -5.66 3.89
C ASP A 98 3.26 -6.01 2.42
N SER A 99 4.30 -5.44 1.85
CA SER A 99 4.64 -5.64 0.44
C SER A 99 5.24 -7.03 0.15
N PRO A 100 6.12 -7.63 0.96
CA PRO A 100 6.60 -9.00 0.74
C PRO A 100 5.50 -10.05 0.80
N ALA A 101 4.54 -9.92 1.73
CA ALA A 101 3.40 -10.83 1.83
C ALA A 101 2.51 -10.83 0.58
N THR A 102 2.53 -9.76 -0.20
CA THR A 102 1.78 -9.69 -1.46
C THR A 102 2.30 -10.71 -2.48
N VAL A 103 3.61 -10.95 -2.55
CA VAL A 103 4.20 -11.96 -3.42
C VAL A 103 3.71 -13.36 -3.03
N THR A 104 3.75 -13.66 -1.73
CA THR A 104 3.23 -14.93 -1.20
C THR A 104 1.74 -15.07 -1.49
N ARG A 105 0.96 -14.01 -1.29
CA ARG A 105 -0.49 -14.02 -1.57
C ARG A 105 -0.81 -14.33 -3.03
N LEU A 106 -0.07 -13.77 -3.99
CA LEU A 106 -0.24 -14.10 -5.41
C LEU A 106 0.06 -15.57 -5.69
N ARG A 107 1.12 -16.13 -5.10
CA ARG A 107 1.42 -17.57 -5.21
C ARG A 107 0.33 -18.44 -4.60
N ASP A 108 -0.17 -18.09 -3.42
CA ASP A 108 -1.24 -18.82 -2.72
C ASP A 108 -2.56 -18.82 -3.50
N MET A 109 -2.80 -17.75 -4.27
CA MET A 109 -3.92 -17.68 -5.22
C MET A 109 -3.73 -18.56 -6.45
N GLY A 110 -2.56 -19.16 -6.67
CA GLY A 110 -2.26 -20.04 -7.79
C GLY A 110 -1.46 -19.39 -8.93
N VAL A 111 -1.07 -18.12 -8.80
CA VAL A 111 -0.25 -17.43 -9.81
C VAL A 111 1.15 -18.03 -9.84
N GLN A 112 1.59 -18.45 -11.03
CA GLN A 112 2.91 -19.06 -11.19
C GLN A 112 4.04 -18.04 -10.90
N PRO A 113 5.10 -18.41 -10.15
CA PRO A 113 6.17 -17.49 -9.77
C PRO A 113 6.84 -16.78 -10.94
N PHE A 114 7.04 -17.45 -12.07
CA PHE A 114 7.65 -16.84 -13.24
C PHE A 114 6.79 -15.74 -13.87
N LEU A 115 5.46 -15.81 -13.72
CA LEU A 115 4.54 -14.75 -14.17
C LEU A 115 4.63 -13.53 -13.26
N ILE A 116 4.71 -13.75 -11.94
CA ILE A 116 4.90 -12.67 -10.96
C ILE A 116 6.19 -11.90 -11.29
N THR A 117 7.28 -12.63 -11.49
CA THR A 117 8.58 -12.01 -11.77
C THR A 117 8.66 -11.34 -13.13
N ALA A 118 7.86 -11.76 -14.10
CA ALA A 118 7.83 -11.18 -15.43
C ALA A 118 6.99 -9.89 -15.52
N THR A 119 6.09 -9.65 -14.56
CA THR A 119 5.08 -8.59 -14.71
C THR A 119 4.99 -7.62 -13.53
N VAL A 120 5.32 -8.08 -12.31
CA VAL A 120 5.27 -7.19 -11.13
C VAL A 120 6.54 -6.35 -11.08
N GLU A 121 6.40 -5.04 -11.16
CA GLU A 121 7.51 -4.09 -11.10
C GLU A 121 7.73 -3.55 -9.69
N ALA A 122 6.64 -3.25 -8.98
CA ALA A 122 6.70 -2.75 -7.60
C ALA A 122 5.43 -3.09 -6.82
N ILE A 123 5.57 -3.17 -5.50
CA ILE A 123 4.47 -3.37 -4.57
C ILE A 123 4.57 -2.30 -3.49
N LEU A 124 3.50 -1.50 -3.34
CA LEU A 124 3.40 -0.46 -2.33
C LEU A 124 2.42 -0.90 -1.24
N ALA A 125 2.92 -1.15 -0.05
CA ALA A 125 2.08 -1.28 1.14
C ALA A 125 1.90 0.09 1.80
N GLN A 126 0.70 0.32 2.35
CA GLN A 126 0.31 1.61 2.90
C GLN A 126 -0.54 1.45 4.15
N ARG A 127 -0.30 2.34 5.13
CA ARG A 127 -1.12 2.56 6.31
C ARG A 127 -1.40 4.03 6.49
N LEU A 128 -2.49 4.36 7.17
CA LEU A 128 -2.79 5.73 7.59
C LEU A 128 -2.71 5.84 9.10
N VAL A 129 -1.88 6.74 9.59
CA VAL A 129 -1.79 7.12 11.00
C VAL A 129 -2.41 8.49 11.23
N ARG A 130 -2.93 8.74 12.43
CA ARG A 130 -3.41 10.08 12.79
C ARG A 130 -2.24 11.03 12.97
N ARG A 131 -2.37 12.23 12.46
CA ARG A 131 -1.37 13.29 12.61
C ARG A 131 -1.61 14.05 13.91
N ILE A 132 -0.54 14.30 14.67
CA ILE A 132 -0.61 15.13 15.89
C ILE A 132 -1.14 16.52 15.53
N CYS A 133 -2.05 17.04 16.34
CA CYS A 133 -2.56 18.39 16.18
C CYS A 133 -1.46 19.42 16.48
N GLY A 134 -1.15 20.26 15.51
CA GLY A 134 -0.08 21.27 15.66
C GLY A 134 -0.32 22.30 16.76
N GLU A 135 -1.60 22.58 17.09
CA GLU A 135 -1.97 23.58 18.11
C GLU A 135 -1.75 23.09 19.56
N CYS A 136 -1.76 21.79 19.79
CA CYS A 136 -1.63 21.22 21.13
C CYS A 136 -0.55 20.15 21.24
N LYS A 137 0.35 20.12 20.26
CA LYS A 137 1.53 19.25 20.28
C LYS A 137 2.42 19.60 21.45
N GLU A 138 2.82 18.59 22.20
CA GLU A 138 3.79 18.72 23.32
C GLU A 138 4.77 17.55 23.28
N GLU A 139 5.95 17.79 23.80
CA GLU A 139 6.96 16.75 24.01
C GLU A 139 6.64 15.98 25.28
N TYR A 140 6.88 14.66 25.27
CA TYR A 140 6.71 13.81 26.44
C TYR A 140 7.78 12.72 26.49
N VAL A 141 7.97 12.12 27.64
CA VAL A 141 8.86 10.97 27.83
C VAL A 141 8.00 9.70 27.79
N PRO A 142 8.24 8.79 26.82
CA PRO A 142 7.50 7.52 26.78
C PRO A 142 7.84 6.64 27.97
N ASP A 143 6.90 5.81 28.40
CA ASP A 143 7.15 4.80 29.42
C ASP A 143 7.92 3.60 28.87
N ALA A 144 8.32 2.70 29.75
CA ALA A 144 9.12 1.53 29.38
C ALA A 144 8.30 0.52 28.55
N GLU A 145 6.98 0.47 28.71
CA GLU A 145 6.07 -0.39 27.96
C GLU A 145 5.99 0.08 26.50
N THR A 146 5.77 1.36 26.28
CA THR A 146 5.78 1.97 24.93
C THR A 146 7.11 1.71 24.20
N LEU A 147 8.25 1.85 24.89
CA LEU A 147 9.55 1.56 24.30
C LEU A 147 9.73 0.08 23.95
N ALA A 148 9.24 -0.82 24.80
CA ALA A 148 9.27 -2.26 24.54
C ALA A 148 8.39 -2.64 23.34
N ASP A 149 7.18 -2.09 23.21
CA ASP A 149 6.28 -2.29 22.07
C ASP A 149 6.86 -1.74 20.76
N LEU A 150 7.66 -0.68 20.85
CA LEU A 150 8.41 -0.14 19.72
C LEU A 150 9.69 -0.95 19.43
N GLU A 151 10.05 -1.91 20.26
CA GLU A 151 11.32 -2.66 20.18
C GLU A 151 12.56 -1.73 20.23
N LEU A 152 12.45 -0.61 20.96
CA LEU A 152 13.50 0.39 21.09
C LEU A 152 14.24 0.25 22.42
N THR A 153 15.56 0.27 22.35
CA THR A 153 16.41 0.35 23.54
C THR A 153 16.64 1.81 23.96
N SER A 154 16.99 2.02 25.23
CA SER A 154 17.30 3.34 25.77
C SER A 154 18.39 4.09 24.94
N ASP A 155 19.35 3.34 24.43
CA ASP A 155 20.46 3.91 23.63
C ASP A 155 19.96 4.39 22.25
N GLN A 156 18.96 3.69 21.65
CA GLN A 156 18.39 4.06 20.35
C GLN A 156 17.49 5.30 20.43
N VAL A 157 16.96 5.62 21.60
CA VAL A 157 16.14 6.81 21.84
C VAL A 157 16.91 7.99 22.45
N ALA A 158 18.18 7.80 22.80
CA ALA A 158 19.00 8.86 23.37
C ALA A 158 19.08 10.05 22.39
N GLY A 159 18.65 11.22 22.86
CA GLY A 159 18.62 12.45 22.06
C GLY A 159 17.46 12.54 21.04
N LYS A 160 16.49 11.63 21.09
CA LYS A 160 15.27 11.69 20.28
C LYS A 160 14.10 12.19 21.13
N SER A 161 13.25 13.01 20.54
CA SER A 161 12.04 13.52 21.16
C SER A 161 10.81 12.75 20.75
N PHE A 162 9.90 12.56 21.69
CA PHE A 162 8.58 11.97 21.46
C PHE A 162 7.51 13.04 21.68
N PHE A 163 6.47 12.99 20.86
CA PHE A 163 5.43 14.00 20.86
C PHE A 163 4.05 13.39 20.96
N ARG A 164 3.12 14.12 21.62
CA ARG A 164 1.70 13.81 21.67
C ARG A 164 0.87 15.08 21.56
N GLY A 165 -0.41 14.92 21.28
CA GLY A 165 -1.38 16.01 21.33
C GLY A 165 -2.09 16.02 22.68
N ARG A 166 -2.01 17.13 23.42
CA ARG A 166 -2.70 17.31 24.70
C ARG A 166 -4.22 17.33 24.57
N GLY A 167 -4.74 17.66 23.38
CA GLY A 167 -6.14 17.94 23.14
C GLY A 167 -6.46 19.43 23.25
N CYS A 168 -7.21 19.95 22.30
CA CYS A 168 -7.67 21.33 22.27
C CYS A 168 -8.95 21.45 21.42
N ASP A 169 -9.54 22.64 21.37
CA ASP A 169 -10.76 22.90 20.58
C ASP A 169 -10.56 22.61 19.08
N LYS A 170 -9.36 22.87 18.53
CA LYS A 170 -9.05 22.63 17.11
C LYS A 170 -9.09 21.17 16.71
N CYS A 171 -8.86 20.27 17.62
CA CYS A 171 -8.89 18.81 17.43
C CYS A 171 -10.03 18.14 18.21
N SER A 172 -10.99 18.90 18.74
CA SER A 172 -12.11 18.41 19.54
C SER A 172 -11.67 17.50 20.70
N GLY A 173 -10.57 17.88 21.38
CA GLY A 173 -10.02 17.16 22.52
C GLY A 173 -9.22 15.89 22.18
N SER A 174 -9.18 15.46 20.91
CA SER A 174 -8.56 14.18 20.49
C SER A 174 -7.04 14.17 20.51
N GLY A 175 -6.38 15.34 20.44
CA GLY A 175 -4.94 15.45 20.24
C GLY A 175 -4.47 15.25 18.79
N TYR A 176 -5.36 14.87 17.87
CA TYR A 176 -5.02 14.57 16.46
C TYR A 176 -5.84 15.42 15.51
N LYS A 177 -5.23 15.78 14.36
CA LYS A 177 -5.90 16.48 13.27
C LYS A 177 -5.32 16.08 11.91
N GLY A 178 -6.14 15.42 11.10
CA GLY A 178 -5.73 14.88 9.81
C GLY A 178 -5.04 13.52 9.92
N ARG A 179 -4.58 13.00 8.79
CA ARG A 179 -3.93 11.70 8.64
C ARG A 179 -2.64 11.85 7.87
N LEU A 180 -1.74 10.90 8.03
CA LEU A 180 -0.46 10.78 7.35
C LEU A 180 -0.33 9.37 6.81
N GLY A 181 0.16 9.22 5.57
CA GLY A 181 0.47 7.91 4.99
C GLY A 181 1.84 7.41 5.46
N LEU A 182 1.88 6.15 5.87
CA LEU A 182 3.11 5.37 5.99
C LEU A 182 3.22 4.48 4.77
N TYR A 183 4.41 4.38 4.20
CA TYR A 183 4.63 3.68 2.95
C TYR A 183 5.78 2.68 3.07
N GLU A 184 5.61 1.53 2.45
CA GLU A 184 6.64 0.52 2.25
C GLU A 184 6.63 0.13 0.78
N LEU A 185 7.69 0.49 0.05
CA LEU A 185 7.83 0.23 -1.38
C LEU A 185 8.85 -0.88 -1.61
N LEU A 186 8.37 -2.03 -2.09
CA LEU A 186 9.20 -3.11 -2.62
C LEU A 186 9.30 -2.95 -4.13
N VAL A 187 10.51 -2.68 -4.62
CA VAL A 187 10.82 -2.65 -6.06
C VAL A 187 11.40 -4.01 -6.45
N MET A 188 10.89 -4.60 -7.52
CA MET A 188 11.28 -5.94 -7.95
C MET A 188 12.64 -5.90 -8.65
N THR A 189 13.72 -6.19 -7.90
CA THR A 189 15.08 -6.34 -8.45
C THR A 189 15.30 -7.76 -8.99
N ASP A 190 16.36 -7.95 -9.78
CA ASP A 190 16.70 -9.28 -10.33
C ASP A 190 16.94 -10.30 -9.23
N GLU A 191 17.57 -9.92 -8.13
CA GLU A 191 17.80 -10.79 -6.98
C GLU A 191 16.50 -11.19 -6.28
N LEU A 192 15.52 -10.26 -6.19
CA LEU A 192 14.20 -10.57 -5.66
C LEU A 192 13.41 -11.48 -6.60
N ARG A 193 13.51 -11.26 -7.92
CA ARG A 193 12.92 -12.15 -8.92
C ARG A 193 13.45 -13.58 -8.75
N ASP A 194 14.74 -13.76 -8.54
CA ASP A 194 15.37 -15.07 -8.28
C ASP A 194 14.81 -15.76 -7.03
N LEU A 195 14.60 -15.01 -5.93
CA LEU A 195 13.99 -15.55 -4.71
C LEU A 195 12.54 -15.98 -4.95
N VAL A 196 11.77 -15.16 -5.67
CA VAL A 196 10.36 -15.47 -5.99
C VAL A 196 10.26 -16.75 -6.81
N VAL A 197 11.11 -16.92 -7.84
CA VAL A 197 11.15 -18.14 -8.67
C VAL A 197 11.49 -19.38 -7.84
N ARG A 198 12.38 -19.26 -6.85
CA ARG A 198 12.76 -20.35 -5.93
C ARG A 198 11.73 -20.62 -4.84
N ASN A 199 10.58 -19.93 -4.86
CA ASN A 199 9.55 -20.03 -3.82
C ASN A 199 10.08 -19.70 -2.41
N ALA A 200 10.97 -18.73 -2.29
CA ALA A 200 11.47 -18.25 -1.02
C ALA A 200 10.33 -17.80 -0.08
N SER A 201 10.60 -17.85 1.21
CA SER A 201 9.65 -17.39 2.24
C SER A 201 9.45 -15.87 2.21
N THR A 202 8.36 -15.40 2.80
CA THR A 202 8.10 -13.97 2.96
C THR A 202 9.23 -13.27 3.71
N GLU A 203 9.82 -13.93 4.72
CA GLU A 203 10.95 -13.41 5.48
C GLU A 203 12.20 -13.23 4.62
N GLU A 204 12.56 -14.22 3.81
CA GLU A 204 13.72 -14.12 2.92
C GLU A 204 13.55 -12.98 1.90
N ILE A 205 12.32 -12.79 1.37
CA ILE A 205 11.99 -11.68 0.47
C ILE A 205 12.13 -10.34 1.21
N ARG A 206 11.60 -10.24 2.45
CA ARG A 206 11.68 -9.04 3.29
C ARG A 206 13.12 -8.68 3.60
N ASP A 207 13.92 -9.65 4.02
CA ASP A 207 15.32 -9.43 4.38
C ASP A 207 16.14 -8.94 3.19
N LEU A 208 15.94 -9.52 2.00
CA LEU A 208 16.62 -9.08 0.80
C LEU A 208 16.14 -7.67 0.38
N ALA A 209 14.84 -7.41 0.42
CA ALA A 209 14.29 -6.10 0.09
C ALA A 209 14.83 -5.01 1.03
N ARG A 210 14.92 -5.28 2.35
CA ARG A 210 15.53 -4.35 3.32
C ARG A 210 17.02 -4.09 3.00
N LYS A 211 17.78 -5.12 2.67
CA LYS A 211 19.19 -4.97 2.25
C LYS A 211 19.32 -4.15 0.97
N ALA A 212 18.35 -4.22 0.08
CA ALA A 212 18.27 -3.40 -1.13
C ALA A 212 17.75 -1.97 -0.88
N GLY A 213 17.44 -1.61 0.37
CA GLY A 213 17.03 -0.25 0.76
C GLY A 213 15.51 -0.06 0.96
N MET A 214 14.72 -1.12 0.97
CA MET A 214 13.30 -1.01 1.32
C MET A 214 13.15 -0.53 2.76
N VAL A 215 12.39 0.55 2.95
CA VAL A 215 11.96 1.07 4.25
C VAL A 215 10.64 0.40 4.60
N THR A 216 10.57 -0.29 5.74
CA THR A 216 9.33 -0.96 6.17
C THR A 216 8.28 0.05 6.67
N LEU A 217 7.02 -0.38 6.74
CA LEU A 217 5.95 0.44 7.35
C LEU A 217 6.33 0.86 8.78
N ARG A 218 6.99 -0.03 9.54
CA ARG A 218 7.47 0.24 10.88
C ARG A 218 8.55 1.33 10.89
N ASP A 219 9.56 1.19 10.03
CA ASP A 219 10.65 2.17 9.92
C ASP A 219 10.12 3.54 9.49
N SER A 220 9.21 3.58 8.50
CA SER A 220 8.51 4.80 8.06
C SER A 220 7.70 5.43 9.21
N GLY A 221 7.02 4.58 10.01
CA GLY A 221 6.29 5.02 11.20
C GLY A 221 7.20 5.64 12.26
N MET A 222 8.31 4.98 12.57
CA MET A 222 9.29 5.46 13.55
C MET A 222 9.93 6.79 13.13
N GLU A 223 10.28 6.94 11.86
CA GLU A 223 10.79 8.21 11.34
C GLU A 223 9.78 9.34 11.55
N ASN A 224 8.53 9.14 11.15
CA ASN A 224 7.46 10.12 11.32
C ASN A 224 7.14 10.43 12.79
N MET A 225 7.28 9.44 13.67
CA MET A 225 7.13 9.62 15.12
C MET A 225 8.23 10.52 15.69
N PHE A 226 9.49 10.28 15.35
CA PHE A 226 10.61 11.12 15.82
C PHE A 226 10.57 12.53 15.24
N LEU A 227 10.05 12.72 14.04
CA LEU A 227 9.76 14.04 13.46
C LEU A 227 8.56 14.73 14.15
N GLY A 228 7.83 13.99 15.00
CA GLY A 228 6.67 14.49 15.72
C GLY A 228 5.45 14.73 14.82
N HIS A 229 5.31 13.97 13.76
CA HIS A 229 4.13 13.99 12.89
C HIS A 229 3.02 13.10 13.45
N THR A 230 3.38 12.00 14.09
CA THR A 230 2.46 11.03 14.71
C THR A 230 2.97 10.59 16.08
N THR A 231 2.22 9.77 16.79
CA THR A 231 2.57 9.28 18.13
C THR A 231 3.12 7.86 18.08
N ALA A 232 3.79 7.43 19.18
CA ALA A 232 4.19 6.05 19.38
C ALA A 232 3.01 5.08 19.28
N ASP A 233 1.90 5.39 19.94
CA ASP A 233 0.68 4.56 19.94
C ASP A 233 0.14 4.31 18.53
N GLU A 234 0.17 5.34 17.66
CA GLU A 234 -0.26 5.20 16.27
C GLU A 234 0.66 4.27 15.49
N VAL A 235 1.98 4.40 15.67
CA VAL A 235 2.97 3.53 15.00
C VAL A 235 2.79 2.09 15.48
N ILE A 236 2.69 1.86 16.78
CA ILE A 236 2.46 0.53 17.37
C ILE A 236 1.18 -0.06 16.76
N ARG A 237 0.06 0.64 16.87
CA ARG A 237 -1.24 0.14 16.41
C ARG A 237 -1.27 -0.24 14.93
N GLU A 238 -0.66 0.57 14.06
CA GLU A 238 -0.78 0.42 12.60
C GLU A 238 0.33 -0.43 11.98
N THR A 239 1.41 -0.70 12.72
CA THR A 239 2.58 -1.43 12.19
C THR A 239 2.90 -2.73 12.92
N ILE A 240 2.16 -3.08 13.98
CA ILE A 240 2.22 -4.44 14.53
C ILE A 240 1.62 -5.35 13.45
N LEU A 241 2.43 -6.27 12.94
CA LEU A 241 1.96 -7.36 12.10
C LEU A 241 1.16 -8.30 13.02
N GLU A 242 -0.15 -8.37 12.83
CA GLU A 242 -0.93 -9.45 13.42
C GLU A 242 -0.33 -10.77 12.91
N ALA A 243 0.15 -11.58 13.85
CA ALA A 243 0.78 -12.86 13.60
C ALA A 243 -0.24 -13.91 13.08
#